data_31c8d4f40c253e5f47874c73d3d4c3e6
#
_entry.id   31c8d4f40c253e5f47874c73d3d4c3e6
#
_cell.length_a   1.000
_cell.length_b   1.000
_cell.length_c   1.000
_cell.angle_alpha   90.00
_cell.angle_beta   90.00
_cell.angle_gamma   90.00
#
_symmetry.space_group_name_H-M   'P 1'
#
loop_
_entity.id
_entity.type
_entity.pdbx_description
1 polymer ?
#
loop_
_entity_poly.entity_id
_entity_poly.type
_entity_poly.pdbx_seq_one_letter_code
_entity_poly.pdbx_strand_id
1 'polypeptide(L)'
;MGASLSFRLAGIPVRVDAMFFVVAVVLGLGGRTGVTLAGWVVAVFLSVLVHELGHAVAFRIFGQTPRIRLWAWGGLTSGSAPLPPARDVVVSLAGSGTAIALLGLPAYLVTRTTTFTSLPAFIFWHDLLWVSLAWSLLNLLPLLPLDGGNVADTLLRRAMGERGEVTALWLSISVAALGAAWALLERQPFLAVYAAFFGGYSAERLIDRRDAPLRAELDRARVQFADDPDAAAAAARRIVEAARGRKAQAEASEVVAWAALNGERDAEASEAIRLIVPTGRPSPVLEGCIALVTGDRDRGLERLAVGMAERGSSFPRLTPMHCIARAGAAEELTTRLLDRPGEDGAKAAATLAVGMHLIAHFDTALAVAERVYADGRASRSIVAYNAACSAARDESPELALRWLELAIANGFDDARQLETDDDLETLRASQTFASLRSSLPR
;
A
#
# COMPACT_ATOMS: atom_id res chain seq x y z
N MET A 1 -1.59 13.95 1.89
CA MET A 1 -2.91 13.30 2.12
C MET A 1 -4.00 14.29 1.72
N GLY A 2 -4.93 13.93 0.80
CA GLY A 2 -6.02 14.81 0.41
C GLY A 2 -7.04 14.98 1.54
N ALA A 3 -7.75 16.13 1.55
CA ALA A 3 -8.82 16.40 2.51
C ALA A 3 -9.91 15.31 2.42
N SER A 4 -10.37 14.80 3.55
CA SER A 4 -11.43 13.81 3.63
C SER A 4 -12.34 14.08 4.84
N LEU A 5 -13.63 13.86 4.65
CA LEU A 5 -14.64 13.89 5.70
C LEU A 5 -14.85 12.47 6.23
N SER A 6 -14.80 12.26 7.53
CA SER A 6 -15.04 10.95 8.16
C SER A 6 -16.11 11.06 9.23
N PHE A 7 -17.11 10.17 9.16
CA PHE A 7 -18.20 10.09 10.12
C PHE A 7 -18.68 8.64 10.29
N ARG A 8 -19.62 8.40 11.20
CA ARG A 8 -20.28 7.10 11.36
C ARG A 8 -21.76 7.20 11.10
N LEU A 9 -22.29 6.30 10.26
CA LEU A 9 -23.72 6.20 10.00
C LEU A 9 -24.22 4.84 10.48
N ALA A 10 -25.14 4.81 11.42
CA ALA A 10 -25.61 3.60 12.10
C ALA A 10 -24.44 2.69 12.57
N GLY A 11 -23.34 3.30 13.07
CA GLY A 11 -22.14 2.59 13.53
C GLY A 11 -21.18 2.11 12.41
N ILE A 12 -21.52 2.33 11.13
CA ILE A 12 -20.65 2.02 9.99
C ILE A 12 -19.72 3.23 9.74
N PRO A 13 -18.40 3.05 9.72
CA PRO A 13 -17.48 4.13 9.38
C PRO A 13 -17.60 4.47 7.88
N VAL A 14 -17.81 5.75 7.61
CA VAL A 14 -17.89 6.33 6.26
C VAL A 14 -16.79 7.36 6.10
N ARG A 15 -16.02 7.26 5.04
CA ARG A 15 -15.03 8.24 4.64
C ARG A 15 -15.37 8.77 3.24
N VAL A 16 -15.39 10.08 3.10
CA VAL A 16 -15.66 10.77 1.83
C VAL A 16 -14.42 11.58 1.47
N ASP A 17 -13.78 11.25 0.39
CA ASP A 17 -12.62 11.97 -0.11
C ASP A 17 -13.09 13.24 -0.86
N ALA A 18 -12.38 14.37 -0.73
CA ALA A 18 -12.78 15.65 -1.36
C ALA A 18 -12.92 15.52 -2.89
N MET A 19 -12.14 14.66 -3.53
CA MET A 19 -12.21 14.39 -4.97
C MET A 19 -13.57 13.82 -5.42
N PHE A 20 -14.34 13.18 -4.55
CA PHE A 20 -15.71 12.76 -4.84
C PHE A 20 -16.58 13.96 -5.21
N PHE A 21 -16.54 15.01 -4.39
CA PHE A 21 -17.32 16.23 -4.64
C PHE A 21 -16.81 17.01 -5.86
N VAL A 22 -15.50 17.04 -6.08
CA VAL A 22 -14.92 17.66 -7.29
C VAL A 22 -15.47 17.01 -8.56
N VAL A 23 -15.46 15.66 -8.61
CA VAL A 23 -16.00 14.93 -9.77
C VAL A 23 -17.51 15.11 -9.89
N ALA A 24 -18.26 15.06 -8.79
CA ALA A 24 -19.70 15.31 -8.82
C ALA A 24 -20.04 16.71 -9.38
N VAL A 25 -19.30 17.75 -8.98
CA VAL A 25 -19.44 19.11 -9.52
C VAL A 25 -19.13 19.13 -11.01
N VAL A 26 -17.99 18.58 -11.44
CA VAL A 26 -17.59 18.55 -12.87
C VAL A 26 -18.66 17.88 -13.74
N LEU A 27 -19.21 16.76 -13.29
CA LEU A 27 -20.29 16.06 -14.00
C LEU A 27 -21.60 16.88 -14.05
N GLY A 28 -21.83 17.77 -13.09
CA GLY A 28 -23.00 18.63 -13.04
C GLY A 28 -22.90 19.90 -13.89
N LEU A 29 -21.69 20.39 -14.22
CA LEU A 29 -21.48 21.66 -14.92
C LEU A 29 -22.04 21.72 -16.32
N GLY A 30 -22.30 20.61 -16.99
CA GLY A 30 -22.80 20.52 -18.36
C GLY A 30 -24.24 21.06 -18.59
N GLY A 31 -24.89 21.63 -17.60
CA GLY A 31 -26.27 22.16 -17.74
C GLY A 31 -26.86 22.71 -16.44
N ARG A 32 -26.08 22.77 -15.36
CA ARG A 32 -26.56 23.21 -14.03
C ARG A 32 -25.67 24.32 -13.49
N THR A 33 -26.31 25.28 -12.78
CA THR A 33 -25.64 26.40 -12.12
C THR A 33 -26.28 26.70 -10.77
N GLY A 34 -25.55 27.32 -9.85
CA GLY A 34 -26.08 27.75 -8.55
C GLY A 34 -26.80 26.64 -7.79
N VAL A 35 -28.06 26.90 -7.44
CA VAL A 35 -28.88 25.97 -6.61
C VAL A 35 -29.10 24.61 -7.30
N THR A 36 -29.24 24.57 -8.63
CA THR A 36 -29.46 23.32 -9.36
C THR A 36 -28.20 22.46 -9.41
N LEU A 37 -27.01 23.06 -9.46
CA LEU A 37 -25.75 22.35 -9.32
C LEU A 37 -25.56 21.79 -7.91
N ALA A 38 -25.90 22.57 -6.88
CA ALA A 38 -25.87 22.08 -5.51
C ALA A 38 -26.84 20.91 -5.31
N GLY A 39 -28.06 21.00 -5.86
CA GLY A 39 -29.04 19.90 -5.86
C GLY A 39 -28.51 18.62 -6.53
N TRP A 40 -27.85 18.77 -7.69
CA TRP A 40 -27.20 17.66 -8.39
C TRP A 40 -26.14 16.97 -7.51
N VAL A 41 -25.24 17.75 -6.89
CA VAL A 41 -24.19 17.18 -6.00
C VAL A 41 -24.80 16.42 -4.84
N VAL A 42 -25.89 16.95 -4.26
CA VAL A 42 -26.63 16.27 -3.19
C VAL A 42 -27.28 14.98 -3.71
N ALA A 43 -27.92 15.01 -4.89
CA ALA A 43 -28.53 13.82 -5.49
C ALA A 43 -27.50 12.72 -5.77
N VAL A 44 -26.34 13.06 -6.33
CA VAL A 44 -25.23 12.13 -6.56
C VAL A 44 -24.72 11.55 -5.23
N PHE A 45 -24.47 12.42 -4.24
CA PHE A 45 -23.99 11.98 -2.92
C PHE A 45 -24.97 11.02 -2.23
N LEU A 46 -26.25 11.34 -2.22
CA LEU A 46 -27.29 10.50 -1.61
C LEU A 46 -27.41 9.16 -2.36
N SER A 47 -27.41 9.18 -3.70
CA SER A 47 -27.55 7.98 -4.52
C SER A 47 -26.39 7.02 -4.29
N VAL A 48 -25.13 7.52 -4.32
CA VAL A 48 -23.96 6.68 -4.08
C VAL A 48 -23.90 6.22 -2.63
N LEU A 49 -24.18 7.09 -1.65
CA LEU A 49 -24.14 6.71 -0.24
C LEU A 49 -25.17 5.63 0.09
N VAL A 50 -26.41 5.75 -0.39
CA VAL A 50 -27.49 4.76 -0.15
C VAL A 50 -27.17 3.44 -0.84
N HIS A 51 -26.58 3.48 -2.02
CA HIS A 51 -26.06 2.31 -2.71
C HIS A 51 -25.02 1.57 -1.86
N GLU A 52 -23.97 2.28 -1.37
CA GLU A 52 -22.94 1.70 -0.50
C GLU A 52 -23.50 1.19 0.84
N LEU A 53 -24.49 1.88 1.37
CA LEU A 53 -25.18 1.41 2.58
C LEU A 53 -25.91 0.08 2.36
N GLY A 54 -26.45 -0.16 1.16
CA GLY A 54 -27.03 -1.44 0.79
C GLY A 54 -26.04 -2.59 0.95
N HIS A 55 -24.84 -2.45 0.37
CA HIS A 55 -23.75 -3.42 0.56
C HIS A 55 -23.36 -3.57 2.03
N ALA A 56 -23.20 -2.45 2.75
CA ALA A 56 -22.77 -2.46 4.14
C ALA A 56 -23.79 -3.14 5.06
N VAL A 57 -25.09 -2.93 4.83
CA VAL A 57 -26.14 -3.64 5.56
C VAL A 57 -26.11 -5.14 5.27
N ALA A 58 -25.94 -5.54 4.00
CA ALA A 58 -25.81 -6.93 3.63
C ALA A 58 -24.58 -7.60 4.27
N PHE A 59 -23.41 -6.93 4.28
CA PHE A 59 -22.25 -7.40 5.02
C PHE A 59 -22.54 -7.61 6.51
N ARG A 60 -23.25 -6.67 7.15
CA ARG A 60 -23.63 -6.79 8.57
C ARG A 60 -24.57 -7.95 8.84
N ILE A 61 -25.55 -8.19 7.98
CA ILE A 61 -26.46 -9.34 8.08
C ILE A 61 -25.66 -10.65 8.07
N PHE A 62 -24.55 -10.68 7.35
CA PHE A 62 -23.64 -11.83 7.31
C PHE A 62 -22.54 -11.79 8.40
N GLY A 63 -22.69 -10.95 9.43
CA GLY A 63 -21.80 -10.91 10.61
C GLY A 63 -20.47 -10.20 10.41
N GLN A 64 -20.34 -9.41 9.35
CA GLN A 64 -19.10 -8.69 9.07
C GLN A 64 -19.13 -7.23 9.56
N THR A 65 -17.95 -6.62 9.67
CA THR A 65 -17.76 -5.19 10.01
C THR A 65 -17.42 -4.39 8.76
N PRO A 66 -18.44 -3.80 8.07
CA PRO A 66 -18.20 -3.07 6.83
C PRO A 66 -17.59 -1.69 7.07
N ARG A 67 -16.90 -1.20 6.02
CA ARG A 67 -16.39 0.18 5.91
C ARG A 67 -16.75 0.73 4.54
N ILE A 68 -17.19 1.99 4.50
CA ILE A 68 -17.57 2.70 3.27
C ILE A 68 -16.53 3.78 2.99
N ARG A 69 -16.10 3.87 1.72
CA ARG A 69 -15.29 4.96 1.21
C ARG A 69 -15.91 5.49 -0.09
N LEU A 70 -16.19 6.79 -0.14
CA LEU A 70 -16.58 7.51 -1.35
C LEU A 70 -15.38 8.26 -1.90
N TRP A 71 -15.07 8.05 -3.18
CA TRP A 71 -13.91 8.62 -3.84
C TRP A 71 -14.22 9.03 -5.28
N ALA A 72 -13.25 9.54 -6.02
CA ALA A 72 -13.44 10.12 -7.35
C ALA A 72 -14.27 9.26 -8.35
N TRP A 73 -14.15 7.95 -8.26
CA TRP A 73 -14.79 7.01 -9.21
C TRP A 73 -16.07 6.37 -8.66
N GLY A 74 -16.59 6.81 -7.52
CA GLY A 74 -17.82 6.31 -6.91
C GLY A 74 -17.64 5.89 -5.46
N GLY A 75 -18.35 4.83 -5.03
CA GLY A 75 -18.24 4.24 -3.71
C GLY A 75 -17.48 2.93 -3.71
N LEU A 76 -17.02 2.55 -2.55
CA LEU A 76 -16.42 1.26 -2.28
C LEU A 76 -16.77 0.82 -0.86
N THR A 77 -17.49 -0.28 -0.75
CA THR A 77 -17.78 -0.92 0.54
C THR A 77 -16.97 -2.22 0.65
N SER A 78 -16.25 -2.37 1.73
CA SER A 78 -15.47 -3.58 2.03
C SER A 78 -15.91 -4.23 3.33
N GLY A 79 -16.02 -5.57 3.32
CA GLY A 79 -16.20 -6.38 4.52
C GLY A 79 -14.89 -6.68 5.24
N SER A 80 -14.97 -7.37 6.38
CA SER A 80 -13.82 -7.79 7.18
C SER A 80 -13.16 -9.09 6.71
N ALA A 81 -13.86 -9.91 5.92
CA ALA A 81 -13.38 -11.20 5.42
C ALA A 81 -14.10 -11.60 4.11
N PRO A 82 -13.52 -12.51 3.31
CA PRO A 82 -14.20 -13.07 2.13
C PRO A 82 -15.52 -13.76 2.50
N LEU A 83 -16.50 -13.67 1.60
CA LEU A 83 -17.80 -14.32 1.75
C LEU A 83 -17.92 -15.59 0.90
N PRO A 84 -18.74 -16.56 1.33
CA PRO A 84 -19.18 -17.64 0.46
C PRO A 84 -19.89 -17.10 -0.79
N PRO A 85 -19.77 -17.76 -1.98
CA PRO A 85 -20.23 -17.24 -3.26
C PRO A 85 -21.71 -16.76 -3.27
N ALA A 86 -22.62 -17.49 -2.64
CA ALA A 86 -24.02 -17.10 -2.60
C ALA A 86 -24.26 -15.80 -1.81
N ARG A 87 -23.52 -15.60 -0.70
CA ARG A 87 -23.60 -14.36 0.10
C ARG A 87 -22.94 -13.19 -0.60
N ASP A 88 -21.85 -13.44 -1.32
CA ASP A 88 -21.16 -12.44 -2.13
C ASP A 88 -22.07 -11.86 -3.22
N VAL A 89 -22.81 -12.73 -3.93
CA VAL A 89 -23.83 -12.30 -4.90
C VAL A 89 -24.91 -11.45 -4.26
N VAL A 90 -25.41 -11.84 -3.06
CA VAL A 90 -26.42 -11.04 -2.34
C VAL A 90 -25.88 -9.67 -1.95
N VAL A 91 -24.64 -9.60 -1.46
CA VAL A 91 -24.00 -8.32 -1.13
C VAL A 91 -23.86 -7.47 -2.38
N SER A 92 -23.36 -8.02 -3.49
CA SER A 92 -23.18 -7.28 -4.75
C SER A 92 -24.50 -6.72 -5.30
N LEU A 93 -25.60 -7.44 -5.18
CA LEU A 93 -26.92 -6.96 -5.63
C LEU A 93 -27.57 -5.98 -4.64
N ALA A 94 -27.20 -6.03 -3.36
CA ALA A 94 -27.85 -5.23 -2.31
C ALA A 94 -27.68 -3.72 -2.51
N GLY A 95 -26.54 -3.27 -3.05
CA GLY A 95 -26.30 -1.84 -3.32
C GLY A 95 -27.31 -1.28 -4.31
N SER A 96 -27.34 -1.84 -5.52
CA SER A 96 -28.27 -1.43 -6.57
C SER A 96 -29.72 -1.60 -6.15
N GLY A 97 -30.07 -2.73 -5.53
CA GLY A 97 -31.43 -2.97 -5.02
C GLY A 97 -31.89 -1.94 -4.00
N THR A 98 -31.02 -1.57 -3.05
CA THR A 98 -31.33 -0.56 -2.03
C THR A 98 -31.47 0.83 -2.63
N ALA A 99 -30.58 1.25 -3.52
CA ALA A 99 -30.67 2.56 -4.16
C ALA A 99 -31.95 2.71 -5.02
N ILE A 100 -32.30 1.67 -5.78
CA ILE A 100 -33.54 1.66 -6.54
C ILE A 100 -34.77 1.74 -5.62
N ALA A 101 -34.81 0.90 -4.57
CA ALA A 101 -35.96 0.83 -3.67
C ALA A 101 -36.15 2.09 -2.82
N LEU A 102 -35.07 2.65 -2.25
CA LEU A 102 -35.16 3.75 -1.29
C LEU A 102 -35.07 5.15 -1.93
N LEU A 103 -34.49 5.28 -3.11
CA LEU A 103 -34.33 6.56 -3.80
C LEU A 103 -35.00 6.57 -5.17
N GLY A 104 -34.72 5.60 -6.02
CA GLY A 104 -35.23 5.55 -7.39
C GLY A 104 -36.75 5.46 -7.46
N LEU A 105 -37.35 4.52 -6.74
CA LEU A 105 -38.80 4.36 -6.73
C LEU A 105 -39.54 5.54 -6.07
N PRO A 106 -39.14 6.07 -4.89
CA PRO A 106 -39.74 7.27 -4.34
C PRO A 106 -39.61 8.49 -5.26
N ALA A 107 -38.44 8.71 -5.85
CA ALA A 107 -38.22 9.81 -6.80
C ALA A 107 -39.12 9.66 -8.04
N TYR A 108 -39.27 8.45 -8.56
CA TYR A 108 -40.20 8.17 -9.66
C TYR A 108 -41.64 8.53 -9.29
N LEU A 109 -42.12 8.08 -8.12
CA LEU A 109 -43.48 8.40 -7.66
C LEU A 109 -43.65 9.90 -7.51
N VAL A 110 -42.75 10.62 -6.86
CA VAL A 110 -42.82 12.08 -6.69
C VAL A 110 -42.84 12.79 -8.04
N THR A 111 -42.00 12.39 -9.01
CA THR A 111 -41.98 13.01 -10.35
C THR A 111 -43.28 12.76 -11.14
N ARG A 112 -44.03 11.70 -10.83
CA ARG A 112 -45.30 11.36 -11.49
C ARG A 112 -46.53 11.96 -10.86
N THR A 113 -46.48 12.19 -9.53
CA THR A 113 -47.69 12.59 -8.76
C THR A 113 -47.66 14.03 -8.31
N THR A 114 -46.48 14.71 -8.36
CA THR A 114 -46.33 16.07 -7.84
C THR A 114 -46.25 17.10 -8.96
N THR A 115 -47.04 18.17 -8.84
CA THR A 115 -46.90 19.35 -9.70
C THR A 115 -45.89 20.30 -9.05
N PHE A 116 -44.73 20.47 -9.70
CA PHE A 116 -43.65 21.31 -9.18
C PHE A 116 -43.91 22.79 -9.48
N THR A 117 -43.90 23.63 -8.47
CA THR A 117 -44.00 25.10 -8.57
C THR A 117 -42.59 25.74 -8.66
N SER A 118 -41.54 24.99 -8.30
CA SER A 118 -40.15 25.45 -8.26
C SER A 118 -39.32 24.65 -9.23
N LEU A 119 -38.64 25.35 -10.16
CA LEU A 119 -37.72 24.72 -11.13
C LEU A 119 -36.58 23.95 -10.45
N PRO A 120 -35.92 24.47 -9.41
CA PRO A 120 -34.87 23.71 -8.71
C PRO A 120 -35.39 22.41 -8.08
N ALA A 121 -36.61 22.39 -7.54
CA ALA A 121 -37.20 21.17 -6.98
C ALA A 121 -37.50 20.13 -8.09
N PHE A 122 -38.06 20.59 -9.22
CA PHE A 122 -38.27 19.73 -10.40
C PHE A 122 -36.95 19.08 -10.87
N ILE A 123 -35.91 19.89 -11.05
CA ILE A 123 -34.58 19.39 -11.48
C ILE A 123 -34.01 18.41 -10.48
N PHE A 124 -34.06 18.72 -9.17
CA PHE A 124 -33.53 17.85 -8.12
C PHE A 124 -34.16 16.44 -8.12
N TRP A 125 -35.52 16.35 -8.19
CA TRP A 125 -36.20 15.06 -8.19
C TRP A 125 -35.92 14.23 -9.45
N HIS A 126 -35.80 14.89 -10.61
CA HIS A 126 -35.41 14.24 -11.85
C HIS A 126 -33.96 13.79 -11.83
N ASP A 127 -33.07 14.59 -11.29
CA ASP A 127 -31.66 14.22 -11.11
C ASP A 127 -31.52 13.04 -10.14
N LEU A 128 -32.22 13.07 -9.01
CA LEU A 128 -32.22 11.96 -8.04
C LEU A 128 -32.74 10.66 -8.66
N LEU A 129 -33.85 10.73 -9.40
CA LEU A 129 -34.41 9.60 -10.12
C LEU A 129 -33.38 9.07 -11.13
N TRP A 130 -32.85 9.96 -11.97
CA TRP A 130 -31.93 9.56 -13.04
C TRP A 130 -30.66 8.94 -12.49
N VAL A 131 -30.02 9.59 -11.50
CA VAL A 131 -28.77 9.06 -10.90
C VAL A 131 -29.03 7.74 -10.21
N SER A 132 -30.09 7.62 -9.41
CA SER A 132 -30.36 6.38 -8.67
C SER A 132 -30.70 5.19 -9.59
N LEU A 133 -31.40 5.41 -10.70
CA LEU A 133 -31.69 4.34 -11.67
C LEU A 133 -30.52 4.06 -12.59
N ALA A 134 -29.99 5.10 -13.26
CA ALA A 134 -28.93 4.91 -14.25
C ALA A 134 -27.65 4.34 -13.62
N TRP A 135 -27.25 4.87 -12.44
CA TRP A 135 -26.08 4.36 -11.70
C TRP A 135 -26.27 2.91 -11.25
N SER A 136 -27.46 2.57 -10.73
CA SER A 136 -27.74 1.21 -10.29
C SER A 136 -27.79 0.21 -11.45
N LEU A 137 -28.39 0.59 -12.58
CA LEU A 137 -28.39 -0.24 -13.78
C LEU A 137 -27.01 -0.40 -14.39
N LEU A 138 -26.20 0.68 -14.40
CA LEU A 138 -24.82 0.61 -14.85
C LEU A 138 -24.01 -0.35 -13.96
N ASN A 139 -24.19 -0.28 -12.64
CA ASN A 139 -23.50 -1.18 -11.71
C ASN A 139 -23.92 -2.65 -11.85
N LEU A 140 -25.06 -2.93 -12.44
CA LEU A 140 -25.49 -4.31 -12.73
C LEU A 140 -24.96 -4.87 -14.05
N LEU A 141 -24.24 -4.06 -14.86
CA LEU A 141 -23.57 -4.59 -16.05
C LEU A 141 -22.48 -5.60 -15.65
N PRO A 142 -22.28 -6.67 -16.44
CA PRO A 142 -21.23 -7.65 -16.20
C PRO A 142 -19.85 -7.09 -16.57
N LEU A 143 -19.48 -6.02 -15.91
CA LEU A 143 -18.28 -5.21 -16.15
C LEU A 143 -17.52 -5.01 -14.84
N LEU A 144 -16.38 -5.66 -14.66
CA LEU A 144 -15.54 -5.49 -13.47
C LEU A 144 -14.92 -4.08 -13.43
N PRO A 145 -14.84 -3.46 -12.25
CA PRO A 145 -15.18 -3.95 -10.90
C PRO A 145 -16.62 -3.62 -10.44
N LEU A 146 -17.56 -3.37 -11.34
CA LEU A 146 -18.96 -3.09 -10.96
C LEU A 146 -19.63 -4.33 -10.33
N ASP A 147 -20.74 -4.12 -9.63
CA ASP A 147 -21.46 -5.18 -8.90
C ASP A 147 -21.88 -6.34 -9.80
N GLY A 148 -22.44 -6.04 -10.97
CA GLY A 148 -22.79 -7.05 -11.97
C GLY A 148 -21.59 -7.82 -12.49
N GLY A 149 -20.43 -7.18 -12.59
CA GLY A 149 -19.17 -7.83 -12.91
C GLY A 149 -18.73 -8.81 -11.80
N ASN A 150 -18.86 -8.41 -10.53
CA ASN A 150 -18.57 -9.27 -9.38
C ASN A 150 -19.52 -10.44 -9.29
N VAL A 151 -20.81 -10.23 -9.56
CA VAL A 151 -21.82 -11.32 -9.66
C VAL A 151 -21.44 -12.28 -10.77
N ALA A 152 -21.11 -11.77 -11.96
CA ALA A 152 -20.72 -12.62 -13.10
C ALA A 152 -19.43 -13.41 -12.78
N ASP A 153 -18.41 -12.80 -12.19
CA ASP A 153 -17.18 -13.47 -11.77
C ASP A 153 -17.47 -14.60 -10.77
N THR A 154 -18.25 -14.30 -9.73
CA THR A 154 -18.60 -15.28 -8.68
C THR A 154 -19.39 -16.48 -9.27
N LEU A 155 -20.36 -16.22 -10.13
CA LEU A 155 -21.15 -17.27 -10.74
C LEU A 155 -20.34 -18.12 -11.74
N LEU A 156 -19.53 -17.48 -12.57
CA LEU A 156 -18.68 -18.16 -13.55
C LEU A 156 -17.59 -19.00 -12.87
N ARG A 157 -16.95 -18.48 -11.80
CA ARG A 157 -16.01 -19.26 -10.99
C ARG A 157 -16.68 -20.48 -10.35
N ARG A 158 -17.91 -20.32 -9.86
CA ARG A 158 -18.67 -21.45 -9.30
C ARG A 158 -18.98 -22.53 -10.33
N ALA A 159 -19.30 -22.14 -11.57
CA ALA A 159 -19.67 -23.04 -12.64
C ALA A 159 -18.47 -23.70 -13.34
N MET A 160 -17.37 -22.98 -13.53
CA MET A 160 -16.27 -23.36 -14.40
C MET A 160 -14.89 -23.40 -13.68
N GLY A 161 -14.87 -23.20 -12.36
CA GLY A 161 -13.62 -23.14 -11.56
C GLY A 161 -12.71 -22.00 -12.03
N GLU A 162 -11.43 -22.27 -12.16
CA GLU A 162 -10.43 -21.26 -12.57
C GLU A 162 -10.68 -20.68 -13.98
N ARG A 163 -11.28 -21.45 -14.88
CA ARG A 163 -11.66 -20.95 -16.21
C ARG A 163 -12.75 -19.89 -16.13
N GLY A 164 -13.60 -19.94 -15.10
CA GLY A 164 -14.67 -18.98 -14.86
C GLY A 164 -14.15 -17.55 -14.66
N GLU A 165 -13.05 -17.37 -13.95
CA GLU A 165 -12.42 -16.06 -13.80
C GLU A 165 -11.96 -15.48 -15.14
N VAL A 166 -11.26 -16.28 -15.94
CA VAL A 166 -10.81 -15.84 -17.27
C VAL A 166 -12.01 -15.48 -18.16
N THR A 167 -13.08 -16.27 -18.08
CA THR A 167 -14.32 -16.00 -18.82
C THR A 167 -14.98 -14.69 -18.36
N ALA A 168 -15.04 -14.43 -17.04
CA ALA A 168 -15.56 -13.17 -16.48
C ALA A 168 -14.76 -11.96 -16.95
N LEU A 169 -13.43 -12.07 -16.96
CA LEU A 169 -12.54 -11.00 -17.43
C LEU A 169 -12.75 -10.71 -18.93
N TRP A 170 -12.84 -11.74 -19.77
CA TRP A 170 -13.14 -11.57 -21.19
C TRP A 170 -14.54 -11.00 -21.43
N LEU A 171 -15.55 -11.45 -20.69
CA LEU A 171 -16.90 -10.88 -20.74
C LEU A 171 -16.87 -9.38 -20.41
N SER A 172 -16.17 -9.02 -19.34
CA SER A 172 -16.01 -7.62 -18.92
C SER A 172 -15.30 -6.77 -19.99
N ILE A 173 -14.20 -7.27 -20.58
CA ILE A 173 -13.50 -6.58 -21.68
C ILE A 173 -14.41 -6.40 -22.89
N SER A 174 -15.18 -7.42 -23.25
CA SER A 174 -16.10 -7.38 -24.40
C SER A 174 -17.22 -6.36 -24.18
N VAL A 175 -17.85 -6.37 -23.00
CA VAL A 175 -18.89 -5.39 -22.63
C VAL A 175 -18.33 -3.97 -22.61
N ALA A 176 -17.13 -3.78 -22.07
CA ALA A 176 -16.45 -2.49 -22.08
C ALA A 176 -16.15 -1.98 -23.50
N ALA A 177 -15.66 -2.85 -24.40
CA ALA A 177 -15.36 -2.51 -25.77
C ALA A 177 -16.63 -2.12 -26.56
N LEU A 178 -17.70 -2.90 -26.41
CA LEU A 178 -18.99 -2.60 -27.03
C LEU A 178 -19.59 -1.30 -26.46
N GLY A 179 -19.53 -1.10 -25.14
CA GLY A 179 -20.00 0.12 -24.50
C GLY A 179 -19.21 1.36 -24.94
N ALA A 180 -17.88 1.25 -25.06
CA ALA A 180 -17.03 2.35 -25.55
C ALA A 180 -17.34 2.68 -27.03
N ALA A 181 -17.49 1.66 -27.87
CA ALA A 181 -17.84 1.85 -29.26
C ALA A 181 -19.21 2.53 -29.42
N TRP A 182 -20.23 2.07 -28.70
CA TRP A 182 -21.54 2.68 -28.69
C TRP A 182 -21.49 4.13 -28.19
N ALA A 183 -20.78 4.40 -27.09
CA ALA A 183 -20.65 5.75 -26.55
C ALA A 183 -19.96 6.73 -27.52
N LEU A 184 -18.97 6.25 -28.30
CA LEU A 184 -18.33 7.06 -29.32
C LEU A 184 -19.30 7.37 -30.50
N LEU A 185 -20.11 6.41 -30.91
CA LEU A 185 -21.13 6.61 -31.95
C LEU A 185 -22.18 7.64 -31.51
N GLU A 186 -22.59 7.59 -30.25
CA GLU A 186 -23.55 8.53 -29.63
C GLU A 186 -22.89 9.84 -29.18
N ARG A 187 -21.63 10.08 -29.52
CA ARG A 187 -20.85 11.28 -29.16
C ARG A 187 -20.81 11.55 -27.65
N GLN A 188 -20.75 10.49 -26.86
CA GLN A 188 -20.66 10.52 -25.39
C GLN A 188 -19.22 10.20 -24.92
N PRO A 189 -18.25 11.12 -25.08
CA PRO A 189 -16.83 10.83 -24.83
C PRO A 189 -16.55 10.43 -23.38
N PHE A 190 -17.30 10.96 -22.42
CA PHE A 190 -17.17 10.59 -21.02
C PHE A 190 -17.50 9.10 -20.78
N LEU A 191 -18.61 8.61 -21.34
CA LEU A 191 -18.99 7.19 -21.21
C LEU A 191 -17.98 6.28 -21.93
N ALA A 192 -17.42 6.73 -23.05
CA ALA A 192 -16.39 5.98 -23.76
C ALA A 192 -15.10 5.84 -22.92
N VAL A 193 -14.65 6.92 -22.30
CA VAL A 193 -13.49 6.90 -21.39
C VAL A 193 -13.76 6.03 -20.15
N TYR A 194 -14.97 6.11 -19.59
CA TYR A 194 -15.38 5.31 -18.44
C TYR A 194 -15.39 3.82 -18.78
N ALA A 195 -15.99 3.44 -19.90
CA ALA A 195 -15.97 2.05 -20.38
C ALA A 195 -14.54 1.55 -20.66
N ALA A 196 -13.72 2.36 -21.33
CA ALA A 196 -12.32 2.02 -21.60
C ALA A 196 -11.50 1.82 -20.31
N PHE A 197 -11.75 2.62 -19.26
CA PHE A 197 -11.10 2.47 -17.96
C PHE A 197 -11.40 1.10 -17.33
N PHE A 198 -12.66 0.67 -17.32
CA PHE A 198 -13.02 -0.64 -16.75
C PHE A 198 -12.56 -1.83 -17.63
N GLY A 199 -12.59 -1.65 -18.95
CA GLY A 199 -11.99 -2.62 -19.86
C GLY A 199 -10.49 -2.80 -19.61
N GLY A 200 -9.79 -1.68 -19.43
CA GLY A 200 -8.37 -1.64 -19.05
C GLY A 200 -8.10 -2.35 -17.72
N TYR A 201 -8.92 -2.08 -16.69
CA TYR A 201 -8.84 -2.77 -15.40
C TYR A 201 -8.96 -4.30 -15.54
N SER A 202 -9.92 -4.76 -16.34
CA SER A 202 -10.13 -6.21 -16.58
C SER A 202 -8.98 -6.82 -17.39
N ALA A 203 -8.44 -6.08 -18.34
CA ALA A 203 -7.29 -6.51 -19.14
C ALA A 203 -6.02 -6.59 -18.26
N GLU A 204 -5.80 -5.64 -17.36
CA GLU A 204 -4.68 -5.67 -16.41
C GLU A 204 -4.78 -6.91 -15.50
N ARG A 205 -5.95 -7.21 -14.94
CA ARG A 205 -6.17 -8.41 -14.14
C ARG A 205 -5.90 -9.70 -14.91
N LEU A 206 -6.28 -9.75 -16.20
CA LEU A 206 -6.00 -10.90 -17.05
C LEU A 206 -4.49 -11.11 -17.27
N ILE A 207 -3.76 -10.01 -17.48
CA ILE A 207 -2.30 -10.02 -17.60
C ILE A 207 -1.66 -10.45 -16.27
N ASP A 208 -2.10 -9.88 -15.16
CA ASP A 208 -1.62 -10.21 -13.81
C ASP A 208 -1.77 -11.69 -13.47
N ARG A 209 -2.92 -12.28 -13.88
CA ARG A 209 -3.15 -13.72 -13.71
C ARG A 209 -2.20 -14.56 -14.57
N ARG A 210 -1.94 -14.13 -15.80
CA ARG A 210 -0.99 -14.81 -16.68
C ARG A 210 0.42 -14.80 -16.12
N ASP A 211 0.81 -13.71 -15.47
CA ASP A 211 2.13 -13.55 -14.88
C ASP A 211 2.25 -14.17 -13.47
N ALA A 212 1.16 -14.73 -12.91
CA ALA A 212 1.19 -15.33 -11.58
C ALA A 212 2.26 -16.43 -11.39
N PRO A 213 2.53 -17.33 -12.35
CA PRO A 213 3.64 -18.29 -12.23
C PRO A 213 5.00 -17.62 -12.16
N LEU A 214 5.19 -16.55 -12.93
CA LEU A 214 6.44 -15.77 -12.93
C LEU A 214 6.66 -15.05 -11.60
N ARG A 215 5.59 -14.56 -10.96
CA ARG A 215 5.67 -13.99 -9.61
C ARG A 215 6.07 -15.04 -8.56
N ALA A 216 5.53 -16.24 -8.65
CA ALA A 216 5.96 -17.34 -7.77
C ALA A 216 7.44 -17.72 -7.98
N GLU A 217 7.96 -17.60 -9.21
CA GLU A 217 9.38 -17.76 -9.49
C GLU A 217 10.19 -16.58 -8.90
N LEU A 218 9.68 -15.35 -9.01
CA LEU A 218 10.30 -14.16 -8.45
C LEU A 218 10.38 -14.22 -6.91
N ASP A 219 9.35 -14.72 -6.25
CA ASP A 219 9.35 -14.88 -4.79
C ASP A 219 10.42 -15.91 -4.35
N ARG A 220 10.61 -16.98 -5.13
CA ARG A 220 11.72 -17.92 -4.90
C ARG A 220 13.08 -17.26 -5.11
N ALA A 221 13.23 -16.45 -6.15
CA ALA A 221 14.47 -15.70 -6.40
C ALA A 221 14.76 -14.70 -5.27
N ARG A 222 13.75 -14.05 -4.70
CA ARG A 222 13.89 -13.18 -3.52
C ARG A 222 14.38 -13.93 -2.28
N VAL A 223 13.90 -15.14 -2.05
CA VAL A 223 14.39 -15.99 -0.95
C VAL A 223 15.85 -16.40 -1.19
N GLN A 224 16.17 -16.78 -2.41
CA GLN A 224 17.54 -17.19 -2.79
C GLN A 224 18.55 -16.04 -2.79
N PHE A 225 18.09 -14.80 -2.88
CA PHE A 225 18.92 -13.59 -2.99
C PHE A 225 19.97 -13.46 -1.87
N ALA A 226 19.64 -13.94 -0.65
CA ALA A 226 20.57 -13.85 0.48
C ALA A 226 21.81 -14.75 0.28
N ASP A 227 21.61 -15.89 -0.38
CA ASP A 227 22.65 -16.90 -0.59
C ASP A 227 23.39 -16.69 -1.93
N ASP A 228 22.64 -16.33 -2.98
CA ASP A 228 23.17 -16.14 -4.34
C ASP A 228 22.44 -14.98 -5.07
N PRO A 229 22.91 -13.73 -4.86
CA PRO A 229 22.31 -12.56 -5.52
C PRO A 229 22.37 -12.60 -7.06
N ASP A 230 23.43 -13.20 -7.64
CA ASP A 230 23.61 -13.25 -9.10
C ASP A 230 22.66 -14.28 -9.74
N ALA A 231 22.44 -15.43 -9.11
CA ALA A 231 21.41 -16.37 -9.56
C ALA A 231 20.00 -15.78 -9.44
N ALA A 232 19.72 -15.07 -8.36
CA ALA A 232 18.45 -14.35 -8.19
C ALA A 232 18.25 -13.29 -9.29
N ALA A 233 19.29 -12.51 -9.62
CA ALA A 233 19.25 -11.54 -10.72
C ALA A 233 19.04 -12.21 -12.07
N ALA A 234 19.70 -13.34 -12.34
CA ALA A 234 19.53 -14.08 -13.60
C ALA A 234 18.08 -14.58 -13.76
N ALA A 235 17.47 -15.09 -12.68
CA ALA A 235 16.05 -15.46 -12.68
C ALA A 235 15.16 -14.23 -12.91
N ALA A 236 15.42 -13.13 -12.22
CA ALA A 236 14.66 -11.91 -12.35
C ALA A 236 14.74 -11.30 -13.76
N ARG A 237 15.90 -11.32 -14.43
CA ARG A 237 16.04 -10.86 -15.83
C ARG A 237 15.17 -11.68 -16.79
N ARG A 238 15.14 -13.02 -16.63
CA ARG A 238 14.23 -13.87 -17.44
C ARG A 238 12.76 -13.49 -17.23
N ILE A 239 12.40 -13.14 -16.00
CA ILE A 239 11.03 -12.71 -15.68
C ILE A 239 10.73 -11.35 -16.32
N VAL A 240 11.66 -10.38 -16.31
CA VAL A 240 11.51 -9.09 -17.00
C VAL A 240 11.19 -9.29 -18.50
N GLU A 241 11.86 -10.23 -19.15
CA GLU A 241 11.67 -10.54 -20.57
C GLU A 241 10.35 -11.30 -20.84
N ALA A 242 9.96 -12.21 -19.96
CA ALA A 242 8.81 -13.09 -20.14
C ALA A 242 7.48 -12.45 -19.70
N ALA A 243 7.51 -11.57 -18.69
CA ALA A 243 6.32 -10.95 -18.13
C ALA A 243 5.70 -9.93 -19.09
N ARG A 244 4.38 -9.95 -19.21
CA ARG A 244 3.60 -8.98 -19.99
C ARG A 244 3.05 -7.84 -19.12
N GLY A 245 2.86 -8.09 -17.84
CA GLY A 245 2.38 -7.11 -16.88
C GLY A 245 3.51 -6.20 -16.40
N ARG A 246 3.27 -4.89 -16.50
CA ARG A 246 4.21 -3.87 -16.03
C ARG A 246 4.61 -4.06 -14.57
N LYS A 247 3.66 -4.53 -13.74
CA LYS A 247 3.90 -4.78 -12.33
C LYS A 247 4.94 -5.89 -12.11
N ALA A 248 4.78 -7.04 -12.78
CA ALA A 248 5.73 -8.14 -12.68
C ALA A 248 7.12 -7.75 -13.22
N GLN A 249 7.18 -6.98 -14.31
CA GLN A 249 8.42 -6.43 -14.84
C GLN A 249 9.10 -5.48 -13.83
N ALA A 250 8.35 -4.57 -13.20
CA ALA A 250 8.87 -3.64 -12.20
C ALA A 250 9.42 -4.38 -10.97
N GLU A 251 8.65 -5.35 -10.45
CA GLU A 251 9.06 -6.16 -9.29
C GLU A 251 10.31 -7.00 -9.58
N ALA A 252 10.44 -7.55 -10.78
CA ALA A 252 11.64 -8.30 -11.20
C ALA A 252 12.84 -7.36 -11.43
N SER A 253 12.63 -6.20 -12.05
CA SER A 253 13.69 -5.19 -12.23
C SER A 253 14.24 -4.68 -10.90
N GLU A 254 13.39 -4.62 -9.84
CA GLU A 254 13.84 -4.28 -8.49
C GLU A 254 14.84 -5.31 -7.93
N VAL A 255 14.60 -6.61 -8.14
CA VAL A 255 15.55 -7.67 -7.74
C VAL A 255 16.87 -7.54 -8.51
N VAL A 256 16.82 -7.24 -9.81
CA VAL A 256 18.02 -6.99 -10.62
C VAL A 256 18.81 -5.80 -10.10
N ALA A 257 18.13 -4.69 -9.78
CA ALA A 257 18.77 -3.50 -9.25
C ALA A 257 19.45 -3.76 -7.89
N TRP A 258 18.80 -4.50 -6.99
CA TRP A 258 19.39 -4.87 -5.71
C TRP A 258 20.60 -5.79 -5.85
N ALA A 259 20.56 -6.75 -6.76
CA ALA A 259 21.71 -7.62 -7.02
C ALA A 259 22.88 -6.86 -7.64
N ALA A 260 22.60 -5.91 -8.51
CA ALA A 260 23.61 -5.03 -9.07
C ALA A 260 24.29 -4.18 -7.99
N LEU A 261 23.50 -3.56 -7.08
CA LEU A 261 24.06 -2.82 -5.93
C LEU A 261 24.88 -3.70 -5.00
N ASN A 262 24.45 -4.93 -4.76
CA ASN A 262 25.19 -5.89 -3.92
C ASN A 262 26.54 -6.28 -4.54
N GLY A 263 26.62 -6.34 -5.86
CA GLY A 263 27.86 -6.61 -6.62
C GLY A 263 28.60 -5.34 -7.05
N GLU A 264 28.27 -4.16 -6.50
CA GLU A 264 28.89 -2.86 -6.84
C GLU A 264 28.79 -2.48 -8.33
N ARG A 265 27.80 -3.00 -9.03
CA ARG A 265 27.52 -2.69 -10.45
C ARG A 265 26.54 -1.52 -10.57
N ASP A 266 26.96 -0.33 -10.14
CA ASP A 266 26.09 0.85 -9.97
C ASP A 266 25.42 1.32 -11.27
N ALA A 267 26.11 1.19 -12.41
CA ALA A 267 25.53 1.52 -13.72
C ALA A 267 24.38 0.57 -14.09
N GLU A 268 24.52 -0.73 -13.82
CA GLU A 268 23.46 -1.73 -14.03
C GLU A 268 22.25 -1.47 -13.10
N ALA A 269 22.49 -1.13 -11.83
CA ALA A 269 21.44 -0.76 -10.90
C ALA A 269 20.65 0.46 -11.39
N SER A 270 21.35 1.48 -11.92
CA SER A 270 20.76 2.69 -12.48
C SER A 270 19.93 2.41 -13.74
N GLU A 271 20.33 1.46 -14.56
CA GLU A 271 19.57 1.03 -15.73
C GLU A 271 18.31 0.26 -15.32
N ALA A 272 18.45 -0.68 -14.39
CA ALA A 272 17.32 -1.47 -13.90
C ALA A 272 16.20 -0.58 -13.28
N ILE A 273 16.56 0.47 -12.53
CA ILE A 273 15.54 1.38 -11.96
C ILE A 273 14.79 2.16 -13.04
N ARG A 274 15.39 2.46 -14.19
CA ARG A 274 14.72 3.13 -15.31
C ARG A 274 13.58 2.29 -15.89
N LEU A 275 13.68 0.97 -15.81
CA LEU A 275 12.60 0.05 -16.21
C LEU A 275 11.44 0.04 -15.21
N ILE A 276 11.68 0.38 -13.94
CA ILE A 276 10.65 0.45 -12.90
C ILE A 276 9.82 1.72 -13.04
N VAL A 277 10.45 2.87 -13.26
CA VAL A 277 9.82 4.20 -13.24
C VAL A 277 8.56 4.33 -14.13
N PRO A 278 8.53 3.80 -15.38
CA PRO A 278 7.33 3.87 -16.22
C PRO A 278 6.19 2.97 -15.74
N THR A 279 6.47 2.02 -14.88
CA THR A 279 5.57 0.90 -14.54
C THR A 279 5.11 0.92 -13.08
N GLY A 280 5.83 1.65 -12.23
CA GLY A 280 5.58 1.76 -10.80
C GLY A 280 6.47 2.82 -10.15
N ARG A 281 6.41 2.89 -8.83
CA ARG A 281 7.35 3.67 -8.04
C ARG A 281 8.35 2.69 -7.42
N PRO A 282 9.65 2.84 -7.69
CA PRO A 282 10.67 2.07 -7.00
C PRO A 282 10.58 2.33 -5.49
N SER A 283 11.05 1.36 -4.70
CA SER A 283 11.14 1.54 -3.25
C SER A 283 12.02 2.77 -2.94
N PRO A 284 11.60 3.65 -2.01
CA PRO A 284 12.40 4.82 -1.64
C PRO A 284 13.81 4.46 -1.17
N VAL A 285 13.98 3.29 -0.54
CA VAL A 285 15.29 2.80 -0.11
C VAL A 285 16.16 2.46 -1.31
N LEU A 286 15.62 1.80 -2.34
CA LEU A 286 16.34 1.50 -3.57
C LEU A 286 16.74 2.77 -4.32
N GLU A 287 15.80 3.72 -4.48
CA GLU A 287 16.11 5.02 -5.09
C GLU A 287 17.23 5.74 -4.34
N GLY A 288 17.16 5.71 -3.01
CA GLY A 288 18.14 6.34 -2.14
C GLY A 288 19.52 5.70 -2.27
N CYS A 289 19.61 4.38 -2.28
CA CYS A 289 20.87 3.66 -2.49
C CYS A 289 21.49 3.99 -3.85
N ILE A 290 20.69 3.95 -4.93
CA ILE A 290 21.20 4.27 -6.27
C ILE A 290 21.67 5.72 -6.35
N ALA A 291 20.91 6.67 -5.79
CA ALA A 291 21.31 8.07 -5.77
C ALA A 291 22.64 8.28 -5.01
N LEU A 292 22.82 7.62 -3.86
CA LEU A 292 24.09 7.69 -3.12
C LEU A 292 25.28 7.19 -3.93
N VAL A 293 25.16 6.01 -4.53
CA VAL A 293 26.28 5.39 -5.26
C VAL A 293 26.57 6.07 -6.61
N THR A 294 25.60 6.82 -7.16
CA THR A 294 25.76 7.61 -8.39
C THR A 294 26.15 9.07 -8.14
N GLY A 295 26.35 9.46 -6.87
CA GLY A 295 26.86 10.79 -6.49
C GLY A 295 25.81 11.85 -6.18
N ASP A 296 24.51 11.55 -6.28
CA ASP A 296 23.42 12.46 -5.87
C ASP A 296 23.12 12.28 -4.37
N ARG A 297 24.06 12.77 -3.54
CA ARG A 297 24.08 12.52 -2.09
C ARG A 297 22.85 13.05 -1.37
N ASP A 298 22.42 14.27 -1.67
CA ASP A 298 21.28 14.90 -1.00
C ASP A 298 19.97 14.15 -1.28
N ARG A 299 19.71 13.83 -2.54
CA ARG A 299 18.57 13.02 -2.93
C ARG A 299 18.63 11.62 -2.32
N GLY A 300 19.82 11.02 -2.30
CA GLY A 300 20.04 9.71 -1.71
C GLY A 300 19.65 9.67 -0.24
N LEU A 301 20.15 10.61 0.55
CA LEU A 301 19.84 10.74 1.98
C LEU A 301 18.37 11.03 2.25
N GLU A 302 17.74 11.90 1.45
CA GLU A 302 16.31 12.21 1.60
C GLU A 302 15.45 10.97 1.35
N ARG A 303 15.71 10.24 0.26
CA ARG A 303 14.94 9.04 -0.11
C ARG A 303 15.14 7.92 0.89
N LEU A 304 16.36 7.70 1.38
CA LEU A 304 16.63 6.73 2.44
C LEU A 304 15.91 7.09 3.75
N ALA A 305 15.97 8.35 4.17
CA ALA A 305 15.29 8.78 5.39
C ALA A 305 13.77 8.58 5.31
N VAL A 306 13.16 8.81 4.13
CA VAL A 306 11.74 8.51 3.89
C VAL A 306 11.48 7.00 3.97
N GLY A 307 12.23 6.20 3.20
CA GLY A 307 11.97 4.77 3.07
C GLY A 307 12.27 3.98 4.34
N MET A 308 13.28 4.37 5.12
CA MET A 308 13.60 3.71 6.39
C MET A 308 12.62 4.07 7.51
N ALA A 309 12.04 5.28 7.51
CA ALA A 309 11.03 5.68 8.48
C ALA A 309 9.61 5.13 8.14
N GLU A 310 9.32 4.86 6.87
CA GLU A 310 8.11 4.18 6.45
C GLU A 310 8.28 2.68 6.72
N ARG A 311 7.44 2.10 7.60
CA ARG A 311 7.44 0.66 7.86
C ARG A 311 7.05 -0.12 6.60
N GLY A 312 8.02 -0.49 5.77
CA GLY A 312 7.78 -1.27 4.56
C GLY A 312 9.04 -1.94 4.03
N SER A 313 8.89 -3.12 3.46
CA SER A 313 9.86 -3.96 2.76
C SER A 313 11.23 -4.15 3.42
N SER A 314 11.41 -5.29 4.05
CA SER A 314 12.67 -5.75 4.63
C SER A 314 13.62 -6.40 3.59
N PHE A 315 13.37 -6.23 2.30
CA PHE A 315 14.16 -6.84 1.24
C PHE A 315 14.91 -5.80 0.41
N PRO A 316 16.21 -6.02 0.14
CA PRO A 316 17.13 -6.91 0.87
C PRO A 316 17.56 -6.25 2.20
N ARG A 317 17.92 -7.06 3.22
CA ARG A 317 18.21 -6.52 4.57
C ARG A 317 19.54 -5.75 4.64
N LEU A 318 20.61 -6.28 4.04
CA LEU A 318 21.99 -5.79 4.23
C LEU A 318 22.50 -4.92 3.08
N THR A 319 22.03 -5.13 1.85
CA THR A 319 22.51 -4.35 0.69
C THR A 319 22.37 -2.83 0.89
N PRO A 320 21.26 -2.29 1.46
CA PRO A 320 21.20 -0.86 1.76
C PRO A 320 22.28 -0.40 2.74
N MET A 321 22.64 -1.21 3.72
CA MET A 321 23.68 -0.89 4.71
C MET A 321 25.06 -0.81 4.06
N HIS A 322 25.38 -1.75 3.16
CA HIS A 322 26.62 -1.69 2.36
C HIS A 322 26.66 -0.43 1.48
N CYS A 323 25.56 -0.04 0.83
CA CYS A 323 25.51 1.19 0.05
C CYS A 323 25.74 2.44 0.91
N ILE A 324 25.13 2.51 2.09
CA ILE A 324 25.27 3.63 3.03
C ILE A 324 26.70 3.70 3.57
N ALA A 325 27.28 2.56 3.96
CA ALA A 325 28.64 2.47 4.46
C ALA A 325 29.67 2.87 3.39
N ARG A 326 29.56 2.32 2.16
CA ARG A 326 30.42 2.65 1.02
C ARG A 326 30.38 4.13 0.67
N ALA A 327 29.24 4.78 0.80
CA ALA A 327 29.09 6.20 0.56
C ALA A 327 29.53 7.07 1.77
N GLY A 328 29.92 6.51 2.90
CA GLY A 328 30.22 7.23 4.14
C GLY A 328 29.03 8.10 4.59
N ALA A 329 27.82 7.61 4.45
CA ALA A 329 26.60 8.41 4.58
C ALA A 329 25.85 8.20 5.90
N ALA A 330 26.33 7.30 6.78
CA ALA A 330 25.60 6.87 7.98
C ALA A 330 25.31 8.01 8.97
N GLU A 331 26.30 8.87 9.24
CA GLU A 331 26.13 9.98 10.20
C GLU A 331 25.15 11.04 9.70
N GLU A 332 25.25 11.44 8.42
CA GLU A 332 24.34 12.41 7.82
C GLU A 332 22.91 11.85 7.75
N LEU A 333 22.78 10.57 7.38
CA LEU A 333 21.49 9.88 7.35
C LEU A 333 20.88 9.83 8.77
N THR A 334 21.68 9.56 9.79
CA THR A 334 21.26 9.58 11.19
C THR A 334 20.70 10.95 11.57
N THR A 335 21.38 12.04 11.17
CA THR A 335 20.88 13.41 11.39
C THR A 335 19.51 13.59 10.76
N ARG A 336 19.36 13.25 9.46
CA ARG A 336 18.08 13.40 8.76
C ARG A 336 16.95 12.53 9.36
N LEU A 337 17.28 11.35 9.86
CA LEU A 337 16.32 10.47 10.54
C LEU A 337 15.87 11.06 11.88
N LEU A 338 16.81 11.57 12.69
CA LEU A 338 16.50 12.17 13.99
C LEU A 338 15.81 13.54 13.88
N ASP A 339 16.01 14.29 12.80
CA ASP A 339 15.28 15.53 12.53
C ASP A 339 13.79 15.32 12.20
N ARG A 340 13.39 14.08 11.89
CA ARG A 340 11.97 13.76 11.62
C ARG A 340 11.15 13.80 12.92
N PRO A 341 9.93 14.34 12.87
CA PRO A 341 9.06 14.36 14.05
C PRO A 341 8.56 12.95 14.39
N GLY A 342 8.34 12.70 15.70
CA GLY A 342 7.83 11.43 16.20
C GLY A 342 8.92 10.37 16.40
N GLU A 343 8.50 9.15 16.71
CA GLU A 343 9.39 8.04 17.04
C GLU A 343 9.94 7.28 15.83
N ASP A 344 9.28 7.37 14.65
CA ASP A 344 9.61 6.52 13.50
C ASP A 344 11.02 6.80 12.96
N GLY A 345 11.45 8.07 12.98
CA GLY A 345 12.81 8.45 12.60
C GLY A 345 13.87 7.88 13.56
N ALA A 346 13.63 7.98 14.87
CA ALA A 346 14.55 7.44 15.88
C ALA A 346 14.64 5.90 15.82
N LYS A 347 13.51 5.22 15.58
CA LYS A 347 13.47 3.76 15.37
C LYS A 347 14.23 3.35 14.10
N ALA A 348 14.10 4.13 13.02
CA ALA A 348 14.84 3.89 11.78
C ALA A 348 16.36 4.10 11.98
N ALA A 349 16.76 5.11 12.72
CA ALA A 349 18.17 5.34 13.08
C ALA A 349 18.71 4.21 13.97
N ALA A 350 17.92 3.69 14.93
CA ALA A 350 18.30 2.50 15.71
C ALA A 350 18.49 1.26 14.80
N THR A 351 17.62 1.10 13.80
CA THR A 351 17.75 0.01 12.80
C THR A 351 19.00 0.20 11.94
N LEU A 352 19.38 1.43 11.62
CA LEU A 352 20.64 1.73 10.92
C LEU A 352 21.86 1.30 11.76
N ALA A 353 21.89 1.60 13.06
CA ALA A 353 22.97 1.16 13.95
C ALA A 353 23.12 -0.38 13.94
N VAL A 354 22.01 -1.10 14.10
CA VAL A 354 22.00 -2.57 14.03
C VAL A 354 22.47 -3.05 12.65
N GLY A 355 22.03 -2.41 11.57
CA GLY A 355 22.45 -2.73 10.22
C GLY A 355 23.95 -2.56 9.99
N MET A 356 24.54 -1.49 10.50
CA MET A 356 26.00 -1.25 10.45
C MET A 356 26.76 -2.32 11.25
N HIS A 357 26.27 -2.70 12.42
CA HIS A 357 26.82 -3.81 13.19
C HIS A 357 26.82 -5.13 12.41
N LEU A 358 25.71 -5.47 11.77
CA LEU A 358 25.55 -6.72 11.00
C LEU A 358 26.49 -6.81 9.77
N ILE A 359 26.95 -5.67 9.25
CA ILE A 359 27.95 -5.62 8.17
C ILE A 359 29.37 -5.35 8.69
N ALA A 360 29.59 -5.52 10.00
CA ALA A 360 30.87 -5.37 10.69
C ALA A 360 31.50 -3.95 10.64
N HIS A 361 30.68 -2.92 10.48
CA HIS A 361 31.09 -1.50 10.66
C HIS A 361 30.79 -1.04 12.09
N PHE A 362 31.54 -1.61 13.06
CA PHE A 362 31.24 -1.48 14.49
C PHE A 362 31.44 -0.05 15.02
N ASP A 363 32.46 0.66 14.57
CA ASP A 363 32.72 2.07 14.86
C ASP A 363 31.54 2.96 14.42
N THR A 364 31.06 2.78 13.21
CA THR A 364 29.91 3.48 12.65
C THR A 364 28.63 3.12 13.40
N ALA A 365 28.44 1.83 13.74
CA ALA A 365 27.29 1.37 14.53
C ALA A 365 27.26 2.06 15.91
N LEU A 366 28.40 2.18 16.57
CA LEU A 366 28.56 2.88 17.84
C LEU A 366 28.21 4.36 17.72
N ALA A 367 28.82 5.08 16.76
CA ALA A 367 28.55 6.49 16.54
C ALA A 367 27.07 6.81 16.31
N VAL A 368 26.39 5.95 15.51
CA VAL A 368 24.94 6.05 15.31
C VAL A 368 24.17 5.76 16.59
N ALA A 369 24.54 4.68 17.31
CA ALA A 369 23.85 4.28 18.54
C ALA A 369 23.96 5.35 19.65
N GLU A 370 25.12 6.00 19.82
CA GLU A 370 25.32 7.11 20.75
C GLU A 370 24.34 8.26 20.51
N ARG A 371 24.18 8.66 19.25
CA ARG A 371 23.26 9.74 18.87
C ARG A 371 21.80 9.34 19.09
N VAL A 372 21.42 8.10 18.76
CA VAL A 372 20.06 7.59 18.99
C VAL A 372 19.76 7.47 20.50
N TYR A 373 20.72 7.03 21.28
CA TYR A 373 20.58 6.95 22.74
C TYR A 373 20.40 8.33 23.37
N ALA A 374 21.17 9.33 22.91
CA ALA A 374 21.05 10.72 23.36
C ALA A 374 19.70 11.34 22.98
N ASP A 375 19.18 11.05 21.81
CA ASP A 375 17.85 11.50 21.34
C ASP A 375 16.72 10.98 22.25
N GLY A 376 16.76 9.71 22.64
CA GLY A 376 15.88 9.10 23.65
C GLY A 376 14.48 8.76 23.19
N ARG A 377 14.10 8.97 21.94
CA ARG A 377 12.79 8.58 21.36
C ARG A 377 12.72 7.10 20.98
N ALA A 378 13.86 6.43 20.76
CA ALA A 378 13.95 4.98 20.65
C ALA A 378 14.15 4.33 22.03
N SER A 379 13.93 3.01 22.12
CA SER A 379 14.15 2.27 23.39
C SER A 379 15.61 2.33 23.82
N ARG A 380 15.90 3.07 24.90
CA ARG A 380 17.26 3.23 25.41
C ARG A 380 17.89 1.90 25.83
N SER A 381 17.13 0.99 26.40
CA SER A 381 17.64 -0.34 26.81
C SER A 381 18.15 -1.13 25.62
N ILE A 382 17.36 -1.20 24.53
CA ILE A 382 17.71 -1.93 23.30
C ILE A 382 18.88 -1.27 22.58
N VAL A 383 18.87 0.07 22.46
CA VAL A 383 19.95 0.82 21.80
C VAL A 383 21.27 0.63 22.55
N ALA A 384 21.25 0.71 23.89
CA ALA A 384 22.44 0.52 24.69
C ALA A 384 22.95 -0.92 24.63
N TYR A 385 22.05 -1.91 24.60
CA TYR A 385 22.45 -3.31 24.45
C TYR A 385 23.15 -3.55 23.09
N ASN A 386 22.59 -3.06 21.98
CA ASN A 386 23.19 -3.20 20.66
C ASN A 386 24.52 -2.44 20.54
N ALA A 387 24.63 -1.29 21.22
CA ALA A 387 25.90 -0.55 21.31
C ALA A 387 26.96 -1.34 22.06
N ALA A 388 26.57 -2.06 23.14
CA ALA A 388 27.48 -2.96 23.86
C ALA A 388 27.99 -4.10 22.98
N CYS A 389 27.11 -4.75 22.20
CA CYS A 389 27.51 -5.77 21.23
C CYS A 389 28.52 -5.20 20.20
N SER A 390 28.24 -4.02 19.66
CA SER A 390 29.15 -3.36 18.72
C SER A 390 30.51 -3.03 19.34
N ALA A 391 30.53 -2.49 20.56
CA ALA A 391 31.77 -2.18 21.27
C ALA A 391 32.57 -3.44 21.65
N ALA A 392 31.91 -4.55 21.98
CA ALA A 392 32.57 -5.82 22.25
C ALA A 392 33.22 -6.40 21.00
N ARG A 393 32.57 -6.29 19.86
CA ARG A 393 33.10 -6.70 18.55
C ARG A 393 34.19 -5.78 18.02
N ASP A 394 34.18 -4.51 18.45
CA ASP A 394 35.22 -3.50 18.13
C ASP A 394 36.42 -3.56 19.12
N GLU A 395 36.59 -4.67 19.81
CA GLU A 395 37.68 -4.91 20.76
C GLU A 395 37.79 -3.85 21.85
N SER A 396 36.66 -3.23 22.24
CA SER A 396 36.55 -2.19 23.27
C SER A 396 35.77 -2.68 24.52
N PRO A 397 36.33 -3.62 25.32
CA PRO A 397 35.58 -4.32 26.36
C PRO A 397 35.10 -3.36 27.49
N GLU A 398 35.88 -2.34 27.83
CA GLU A 398 35.49 -1.38 28.88
C GLU A 398 34.29 -0.53 28.40
N LEU A 399 34.27 -0.13 27.14
CA LEU A 399 33.16 0.58 26.55
C LEU A 399 31.92 -0.29 26.45
N ALA A 400 32.09 -1.56 26.07
CA ALA A 400 31.01 -2.53 26.00
C ALA A 400 30.35 -2.75 27.37
N LEU A 401 31.14 -2.89 28.45
CA LEU A 401 30.62 -3.03 29.80
C LEU A 401 29.84 -1.79 30.25
N ARG A 402 30.32 -0.57 29.94
CA ARG A 402 29.56 0.65 30.21
C ARG A 402 28.23 0.72 29.53
N TRP A 403 28.18 0.28 28.25
CA TRP A 403 26.93 0.21 27.51
C TRP A 403 25.97 -0.85 28.06
N LEU A 404 26.47 -1.99 28.56
CA LEU A 404 25.65 -2.98 29.27
C LEU A 404 25.09 -2.43 30.60
N GLU A 405 25.86 -1.67 31.36
CA GLU A 405 25.37 -0.98 32.56
C GLU A 405 24.23 -0.02 32.22
N LEU A 406 24.38 0.76 31.14
CA LEU A 406 23.34 1.65 30.66
C LEU A 406 22.09 0.89 30.17
N ALA A 407 22.27 -0.24 29.49
CA ALA A 407 21.16 -1.07 29.04
C ALA A 407 20.33 -1.56 30.23
N ILE A 408 20.97 -2.12 31.26
CA ILE A 408 20.34 -2.61 32.49
C ILE A 408 19.68 -1.45 33.24
N ALA A 409 20.35 -0.32 33.40
CA ALA A 409 19.80 0.87 34.05
C ALA A 409 18.54 1.42 33.34
N ASN A 410 18.39 1.16 32.06
CA ASN A 410 17.22 1.54 31.26
C ASN A 410 16.19 0.40 31.07
N GLY A 411 16.31 -0.69 31.82
CA GLY A 411 15.30 -1.74 31.89
C GLY A 411 15.56 -2.96 30.98
N PHE A 412 16.80 -3.19 30.56
CA PHE A 412 17.16 -4.47 29.95
C PHE A 412 17.19 -5.55 31.06
N ASP A 413 16.43 -6.65 30.89
CA ASP A 413 16.19 -7.67 31.91
C ASP A 413 16.41 -9.11 31.45
N ASP A 414 16.90 -9.34 30.22
CA ASP A 414 17.12 -10.68 29.68
C ASP A 414 18.52 -11.22 29.99
N ALA A 415 18.65 -11.87 31.16
CA ALA A 415 19.90 -12.51 31.58
C ALA A 415 20.34 -13.64 30.63
N ARG A 416 19.40 -14.34 30.01
CA ARG A 416 19.69 -15.44 29.08
C ARG A 416 20.33 -14.91 27.81
N GLN A 417 19.83 -13.78 27.28
CA GLN A 417 20.39 -13.16 26.09
C GLN A 417 21.84 -12.73 26.34
N LEU A 418 22.17 -12.15 27.50
CA LEU A 418 23.55 -11.84 27.88
C LEU A 418 24.47 -13.08 27.85
N GLU A 419 23.98 -14.23 28.29
CA GLU A 419 24.78 -15.45 28.35
C GLU A 419 25.02 -16.10 27.01
N THR A 420 24.07 -16.00 26.09
CA THR A 420 24.05 -16.75 24.83
C THR A 420 24.46 -15.92 23.61
N ASP A 421 24.55 -14.59 23.76
CA ASP A 421 24.88 -13.71 22.63
C ASP A 421 26.40 -13.81 22.32
N ASP A 422 26.71 -14.28 21.10
CA ASP A 422 28.08 -14.50 20.67
C ASP A 422 28.91 -13.20 20.57
N ASP A 423 28.27 -12.05 20.38
CA ASP A 423 28.94 -10.76 20.37
C ASP A 423 29.54 -10.38 21.71
N LEU A 424 29.03 -10.92 22.81
CA LEU A 424 29.47 -10.65 24.17
C LEU A 424 30.43 -11.72 24.71
N GLU A 425 30.83 -12.72 23.91
CA GLU A 425 31.68 -13.84 24.33
C GLU A 425 32.96 -13.36 25.05
N THR A 426 33.63 -12.37 24.48
CA THR A 426 34.89 -11.81 25.01
C THR A 426 34.74 -11.20 26.40
N LEU A 427 33.54 -10.78 26.80
CA LEU A 427 33.26 -10.13 28.07
C LEU A 427 32.96 -11.13 29.19
N ARG A 428 32.58 -12.37 28.86
CA ARG A 428 32.13 -13.38 29.84
C ARG A 428 33.16 -13.73 30.91
N ALA A 429 34.45 -13.60 30.60
CA ALA A 429 35.54 -13.81 31.56
C ALA A 429 35.70 -12.68 32.58
N SER A 430 35.04 -11.51 32.36
CA SER A 430 35.16 -10.32 33.22
C SER A 430 34.33 -10.46 34.49
N GLN A 431 34.92 -10.07 35.63
CA GLN A 431 34.23 -10.02 36.93
C GLN A 431 33.06 -9.01 36.89
N THR A 432 33.25 -7.89 36.18
CA THR A 432 32.21 -6.86 35.99
C THR A 432 31.01 -7.43 35.21
N PHE A 433 31.25 -8.19 34.15
CA PHE A 433 30.18 -8.85 33.42
C PHE A 433 29.39 -9.82 34.30
N ALA A 434 30.10 -10.64 35.10
CA ALA A 434 29.46 -11.57 36.05
C ALA A 434 28.58 -10.84 37.10
N SER A 435 29.03 -9.65 37.54
CA SER A 435 28.27 -8.79 38.44
C SER A 435 27.01 -8.24 37.79
N LEU A 436 27.12 -7.70 36.58
CA LEU A 436 25.98 -7.19 35.80
C LEU A 436 24.92 -8.27 35.54
N ARG A 437 25.36 -9.46 35.11
CA ARG A 437 24.48 -10.60 34.91
C ARG A 437 23.73 -10.97 36.19
N SER A 438 24.44 -11.00 37.35
CA SER A 438 23.83 -11.38 38.63
C SER A 438 22.78 -10.39 39.15
N SER A 439 22.80 -9.16 38.66
CA SER A 439 21.81 -8.11 38.97
C SER A 439 20.48 -8.27 38.23
N LEU A 440 20.44 -9.12 37.19
CA LEU A 440 19.22 -9.36 36.39
C LEU A 440 18.36 -10.48 37.02
N PRO A 441 17.05 -10.45 36.84
CA PRO A 441 16.15 -11.53 37.23
C PRO A 441 16.50 -12.84 36.51
N ARG A 442 16.28 -13.96 37.20
CA ARG A 442 16.55 -15.31 36.66
C ARG A 442 15.46 -15.76 35.70
#